data_679c16003334cf744ca2609675d465d3
#
_entry.id   679c16003334cf744ca2609675d465d3
#
_cell.length_a   1.000
_cell.length_b   1.000
_cell.length_c   1.000
_cell.angle_alpha   90.00
_cell.angle_beta   90.00
_cell.angle_gamma   90.00
#
_symmetry.space_group_name_H-M   'P 1'
#
loop_
_entity.id
_entity.type
_entity.pdbx_description
1 polymer ?
#
loop_
_entity_poly.entity_id
_entity_poly.type
_entity_poly.pdbx_seq_one_letter_code
_entity_poly.pdbx_strand_id
1 'polypeptide(L)'
;MLLEWDSFDHVPIDLSVAPVEDWSMRTYDYFHMNNVTPLRDGNYLVSARHTQTIMKIDGTTGDVLWHMGKGRANEFTFIDDPYNGFSHQHASYELENGNILLLDNGLDHTQKLSRVLEYKVDEVAKTATLVFSKEFPTYQAYVAGNAYRQDNGNTIAAFGSQGYVEEFDDQGWPVLSYRQG
;
A
#
# COMPACT_ATOMS: atom_id res chain seq x y z
N MET A 1 14.48 -5.49 24.44
CA MET A 1 15.26 -4.61 23.55
C MET A 1 14.24 -3.97 22.61
N LEU A 2 14.28 -2.68 22.42
CA LEU A 2 13.42 -2.02 21.42
C LEU A 2 14.10 -2.15 20.05
N LEU A 3 13.35 -2.53 19.03
CA LEU A 3 13.82 -2.45 17.65
C LEU A 3 13.75 -0.98 17.21
N GLU A 4 14.88 -0.43 16.79
CA GLU A 4 14.98 0.85 16.08
C GLU A 4 15.36 0.53 14.65
N TRP A 5 14.62 1.09 13.69
CA TRP A 5 14.81 0.81 12.27
C TRP A 5 14.95 2.12 11.49
N ASP A 6 16.07 2.27 10.78
CA ASP A 6 16.34 3.40 9.91
C ASP A 6 16.35 2.95 8.45
N SER A 7 15.58 3.61 7.60
CA SER A 7 15.49 3.27 6.19
C SER A 7 16.82 3.42 5.44
N PHE A 8 17.72 4.32 5.88
CA PHE A 8 19.03 4.50 5.26
C PHE A 8 19.97 3.31 5.41
N ASP A 9 19.78 2.51 6.46
CA ASP A 9 20.58 1.31 6.71
C ASP A 9 20.10 0.10 5.90
N HIS A 10 18.85 0.14 5.39
CA HIS A 10 18.18 -1.04 4.81
C HIS A 10 17.70 -0.84 3.36
N VAL A 11 17.42 0.40 2.94
CA VAL A 11 16.80 0.68 1.65
C VAL A 11 17.66 1.68 0.85
N PRO A 12 18.28 1.24 -0.24
CA PRO A 12 19.06 2.11 -1.12
C PRO A 12 18.26 3.29 -1.68
N ILE A 13 18.87 4.47 -1.71
CA ILE A 13 18.21 5.71 -2.18
C ILE A 13 17.80 5.63 -3.66
N ASP A 14 18.52 4.90 -4.48
CA ASP A 14 18.26 4.71 -5.91
C ASP A 14 17.03 3.84 -6.20
N LEU A 15 16.45 3.20 -5.19
CA LEU A 15 15.14 2.55 -5.31
C LEU A 15 13.97 3.54 -5.34
N SER A 16 14.21 4.79 -4.98
CA SER A 16 13.18 5.83 -5.06
C SER A 16 12.78 6.14 -6.49
N VAL A 17 11.49 6.36 -6.69
CA VAL A 17 10.90 6.90 -7.93
C VAL A 17 10.52 8.38 -7.79
N ALA A 18 10.74 8.96 -6.60
CA ALA A 18 10.49 10.38 -6.37
C ALA A 18 11.44 11.22 -7.23
N PRO A 19 10.95 12.32 -7.84
CA PRO A 19 11.81 13.21 -8.59
C PRO A 19 12.84 13.87 -7.69
N VAL A 20 14.12 13.83 -8.10
CA VAL A 20 15.23 14.45 -7.38
C VAL A 20 15.13 15.98 -7.34
N GLU A 21 14.27 16.55 -8.19
CA GLU A 21 14.18 17.99 -8.45
C GLU A 21 13.33 18.77 -7.43
N ASP A 22 12.68 18.12 -6.49
CA ASP A 22 11.93 18.81 -5.43
C ASP A 22 12.85 19.29 -4.28
N TRP A 23 13.90 20.00 -4.65
CA TRP A 23 14.83 20.65 -3.73
C TRP A 23 14.20 21.84 -2.96
N SER A 24 12.93 22.15 -3.23
CA SER A 24 12.22 23.26 -2.56
C SER A 24 12.11 23.06 -1.04
N MET A 25 12.22 21.82 -0.58
CA MET A 25 12.12 21.44 0.84
C MET A 25 13.47 21.20 1.54
N ARG A 26 14.61 21.40 0.88
CA ARG A 26 15.97 21.15 1.40
C ARG A 26 16.27 19.72 1.86
N THR A 27 15.34 18.78 1.71
CA THR A 27 15.47 17.38 2.06
C THR A 27 14.87 16.53 0.94
N TYR A 28 15.59 15.52 0.53
CA TYR A 28 15.10 14.53 -0.43
C TYR A 28 14.38 13.42 0.34
N ASP A 29 13.04 13.42 0.26
CA ASP A 29 12.21 12.37 0.84
C ASP A 29 12.17 11.15 -0.10
N TYR A 30 13.24 10.34 -0.05
CA TYR A 30 13.41 9.22 -0.97
C TYR A 30 12.51 8.02 -0.64
N PHE A 31 12.13 7.86 0.62
CA PHE A 31 11.43 6.66 1.10
C PHE A 31 9.94 6.92 1.31
N HIS A 32 9.61 7.99 2.01
CA HIS A 32 8.24 8.39 2.33
C HIS A 32 7.43 7.27 2.98
N MET A 33 7.88 6.80 4.15
CA MET A 33 7.14 5.82 4.93
C MET A 33 5.79 6.40 5.35
N ASN A 34 4.71 5.75 4.98
CA ASN A 34 3.35 6.24 5.23
C ASN A 34 2.48 5.27 6.05
N ASN A 35 2.95 4.04 6.26
CA ASN A 35 2.27 3.07 7.12
C ASN A 35 3.26 2.05 7.69
N VAL A 36 3.03 1.66 8.95
CA VAL A 36 3.69 0.53 9.63
C VAL A 36 2.64 -0.23 10.42
N THR A 37 2.49 -1.53 10.16
CA THR A 37 1.57 -2.40 10.89
C THR A 37 2.26 -3.68 11.35
N PRO A 38 1.96 -4.16 12.58
CA PRO A 38 2.45 -5.46 13.01
C PRO A 38 1.76 -6.59 12.23
N LEU A 39 2.51 -7.63 11.92
CA LEU A 39 2.02 -8.88 11.36
C LEU A 39 1.84 -9.92 12.47
N ARG A 40 1.02 -10.94 12.22
CA ARG A 40 0.73 -11.99 13.20
C ARG A 40 1.91 -12.88 13.52
N ASP A 41 2.86 -12.97 12.62
CA ASP A 41 4.09 -13.74 12.78
C ASP A 41 5.17 -13.02 13.60
N GLY A 42 4.87 -11.82 14.10
CA GLY A 42 5.79 -11.01 14.90
C GLY A 42 6.68 -10.07 14.09
N ASN A 43 6.51 -10.04 12.78
CA ASN A 43 7.18 -9.13 11.87
C ASN A 43 6.37 -7.83 11.66
N TYR A 44 6.87 -6.92 10.83
CA TYR A 44 6.20 -5.68 10.49
C TYR A 44 6.00 -5.56 8.98
N LEU A 45 4.84 -5.03 8.58
CA LEU A 45 4.57 -4.60 7.23
C LEU A 45 4.75 -3.07 7.14
N VAL A 46 5.66 -2.63 6.31
CA VAL A 46 5.97 -1.20 6.09
C VAL A 46 5.57 -0.81 4.68
N SER A 47 4.86 0.29 4.54
CA SER A 47 4.55 0.88 3.22
C SER A 47 5.39 2.13 3.00
N ALA A 48 6.09 2.16 1.87
CA ALA A 48 6.89 3.29 1.43
C ALA A 48 6.41 3.80 0.07
N ARG A 49 5.90 5.03 0.07
CA ARG A 49 5.25 5.63 -1.10
C ARG A 49 6.23 5.86 -2.25
N HIS A 50 7.43 6.36 -1.96
CA HIS A 50 8.39 6.77 -2.97
C HIS A 50 9.24 5.62 -3.51
N THR A 51 9.26 4.48 -2.84
CA THR A 51 9.79 3.24 -3.41
C THR A 51 8.72 2.40 -4.10
N GLN A 52 7.44 2.80 -3.97
CA GLN A 52 6.26 2.09 -4.50
C GLN A 52 6.24 0.62 -4.11
N THR A 53 6.61 0.34 -2.85
CA THR A 53 6.62 -0.99 -2.29
C THR A 53 6.00 -1.02 -0.91
N ILE A 54 5.43 -2.15 -0.57
CA ILE A 54 5.32 -2.59 0.81
C ILE A 54 6.44 -3.60 1.06
N MET A 55 6.93 -3.65 2.29
CA MET A 55 8.01 -4.55 2.66
C MET A 55 7.72 -5.21 3.99
N LYS A 56 8.14 -6.46 4.12
CA LYS A 56 8.12 -7.17 5.39
C LYS A 56 9.47 -7.04 6.07
N ILE A 57 9.46 -6.65 7.31
CA ILE A 57 10.64 -6.44 8.14
C ILE A 57 10.62 -7.44 9.29
N ASP A 58 11.72 -8.16 9.50
CA ASP A 58 11.89 -9.05 10.64
C ASP A 58 11.79 -8.27 11.95
N GLY A 59 10.85 -8.67 12.81
CA GLY A 59 10.57 -7.97 14.05
C GLY A 59 11.67 -8.11 15.13
N THR A 60 12.68 -8.93 14.88
CA THR A 60 13.80 -9.18 15.80
C THR A 60 15.09 -8.53 15.32
N THR A 61 15.41 -8.70 14.02
CA THR A 61 16.68 -8.25 13.44
C THR A 61 16.56 -6.91 12.72
N GLY A 62 15.38 -6.55 12.22
CA GLY A 62 15.17 -5.39 11.37
C GLY A 62 15.50 -5.63 9.89
N ASP A 63 15.90 -6.86 9.53
CA ASP A 63 16.19 -7.19 8.13
C ASP A 63 14.94 -7.11 7.27
N VAL A 64 15.08 -6.59 6.04
CA VAL A 64 14.00 -6.62 5.05
C VAL A 64 13.91 -8.03 4.47
N LEU A 65 12.80 -8.71 4.70
CA LEU A 65 12.57 -10.08 4.25
C LEU A 65 12.09 -10.15 2.81
N TRP A 66 11.31 -9.17 2.36
CA TRP A 66 10.87 -9.03 0.98
C TRP A 66 10.27 -7.66 0.67
N HIS A 67 10.23 -7.33 -0.63
CA HIS A 67 9.56 -6.16 -1.19
C HIS A 67 8.47 -6.60 -2.17
N MET A 68 7.29 -5.98 -2.09
CA MET A 68 6.17 -6.20 -3.02
C MET A 68 5.59 -4.86 -3.48
N GLY A 69 5.39 -4.68 -4.77
CA GLY A 69 4.80 -3.47 -5.35
C GLY A 69 5.25 -3.23 -6.78
N LYS A 70 5.03 -2.03 -7.29
CA LYS A 70 5.43 -1.63 -8.65
C LYS A 70 6.84 -1.05 -8.72
N GLY A 71 7.46 -0.85 -7.57
CA GLY A 71 8.80 -0.28 -7.45
C GLY A 71 9.93 -1.19 -7.95
N ARG A 72 11.13 -0.61 -8.04
CA ARG A 72 12.32 -1.29 -8.57
C ARG A 72 12.78 -2.50 -7.76
N ALA A 73 12.46 -2.53 -6.46
CA ALA A 73 12.81 -3.63 -5.55
C ALA A 73 11.80 -4.77 -5.54
N ASN A 74 10.74 -4.71 -6.35
CA ASN A 74 9.70 -5.74 -6.34
C ASN A 74 10.25 -7.14 -6.65
N GLU A 75 9.89 -8.10 -5.79
CA GLU A 75 10.27 -9.51 -5.92
C GLU A 75 9.09 -10.41 -6.37
N PHE A 76 7.86 -9.86 -6.40
CA PHE A 76 6.64 -10.64 -6.60
C PHE A 76 6.12 -10.58 -8.03
N THR A 77 5.55 -11.69 -8.49
CA THR A 77 4.72 -11.75 -9.68
C THR A 77 3.27 -11.51 -9.28
N PHE A 78 2.62 -10.51 -9.88
CA PHE A 78 1.21 -10.24 -9.68
C PHE A 78 0.37 -11.12 -10.59
N ILE A 79 -0.60 -11.83 -10.00
CA ILE A 79 -1.52 -12.73 -10.68
C ILE A 79 -2.91 -12.10 -10.64
N ASP A 80 -3.62 -12.14 -11.78
CA ASP A 80 -4.98 -11.60 -11.94
C ASP A 80 -5.13 -10.09 -11.69
N ASP A 81 -4.01 -9.33 -11.62
CA ASP A 81 -4.04 -7.88 -11.51
C ASP A 81 -3.75 -7.22 -12.88
N PRO A 82 -4.75 -6.54 -13.48
CA PRO A 82 -4.60 -5.91 -14.80
C PRO A 82 -3.57 -4.78 -14.83
N TYR A 83 -3.22 -4.22 -13.67
CA TYR A 83 -2.22 -3.16 -13.57
C TYR A 83 -0.84 -3.64 -13.13
N ASN A 84 -0.70 -4.94 -12.86
CA ASN A 84 0.55 -5.59 -12.45
C ASN A 84 1.17 -4.92 -11.21
N GLY A 85 0.35 -4.80 -10.15
CA GLY A 85 0.72 -4.21 -8.87
C GLY A 85 0.14 -2.82 -8.63
N PHE A 86 0.58 -2.19 -7.56
CA PHE A 86 0.10 -0.92 -7.03
C PHE A 86 1.18 0.17 -7.08
N SER A 87 0.75 1.43 -7.06
CA SER A 87 1.65 2.58 -7.07
C SER A 87 1.24 3.67 -6.09
N HIS A 88 2.22 4.28 -5.39
CA HIS A 88 2.02 5.35 -4.41
C HIS A 88 1.04 4.99 -3.28
N GLN A 89 0.98 3.72 -2.93
CA GLN A 89 0.01 3.10 -2.03
C GLN A 89 0.04 3.66 -0.60
N HIS A 90 -1.06 3.44 0.11
CA HIS A 90 -1.25 3.75 1.52
C HIS A 90 -1.98 2.61 2.25
N ALA A 91 -1.96 2.65 3.58
CA ALA A 91 -2.81 1.82 4.44
C ALA A 91 -2.71 0.30 4.18
N SER A 92 -1.50 -0.23 4.09
CA SER A 92 -1.30 -1.67 3.95
C SER A 92 -1.36 -2.36 5.30
N TYR A 93 -2.13 -3.44 5.41
CA TYR A 93 -2.15 -4.29 6.61
C TYR A 93 -2.64 -5.71 6.30
N GLU A 94 -2.31 -6.63 7.22
CA GLU A 94 -2.72 -8.02 7.15
C GLU A 94 -4.14 -8.20 7.67
N LEU A 95 -5.00 -8.83 6.87
CA LEU A 95 -6.35 -9.24 7.25
C LEU A 95 -6.34 -10.52 8.10
N GLU A 96 -7.49 -10.86 8.72
CA GLU A 96 -7.62 -12.09 9.52
C GLU A 96 -7.34 -13.38 8.74
N ASN A 97 -7.61 -13.39 7.45
CA ASN A 97 -7.35 -14.53 6.56
C ASN A 97 -5.89 -14.61 6.08
N GLY A 98 -5.01 -13.70 6.52
CA GLY A 98 -3.61 -13.61 6.11
C GLY A 98 -3.37 -12.87 4.79
N ASN A 99 -4.43 -12.40 4.12
CA ASN A 99 -4.28 -11.56 2.93
C ASN A 99 -3.85 -10.14 3.32
N ILE A 100 -3.28 -9.41 2.35
CA ILE A 100 -2.90 -8.01 2.54
C ILE A 100 -3.93 -7.13 1.85
N LEU A 101 -4.53 -6.20 2.62
CA LEU A 101 -5.40 -5.14 2.12
C LEU A 101 -4.62 -3.84 2.06
N LEU A 102 -4.82 -3.05 1.00
CA LEU A 102 -4.21 -1.74 0.83
C LEU A 102 -5.05 -0.80 -0.03
N LEU A 103 -4.78 0.50 0.09
CA LEU A 103 -5.23 1.51 -0.86
C LEU A 103 -4.12 1.76 -1.89
N ASP A 104 -4.38 1.43 -3.14
CA ASP A 104 -3.56 1.80 -4.28
C ASP A 104 -3.98 3.20 -4.78
N ASN A 105 -3.10 4.18 -4.65
CA ASN A 105 -3.38 5.52 -5.16
C ASN A 105 -3.37 5.57 -6.69
N GLY A 106 -2.68 4.64 -7.36
CA GLY A 106 -2.77 4.37 -8.78
C GLY A 106 -2.21 5.46 -9.68
N LEU A 107 -1.28 6.29 -9.19
CA LEU A 107 -0.79 7.46 -9.95
C LEU A 107 0.00 7.09 -11.21
N ASP A 108 0.64 5.91 -11.21
CA ASP A 108 1.42 5.42 -12.37
C ASP A 108 0.65 4.44 -13.24
N HIS A 109 -0.64 4.21 -12.95
CA HIS A 109 -1.50 3.44 -13.83
C HIS A 109 -1.93 4.27 -15.05
N THR A 110 -2.11 3.60 -16.18
CA THR A 110 -2.55 4.27 -17.42
C THR A 110 -3.86 5.03 -17.23
N GLN A 111 -4.79 4.48 -16.46
CA GLN A 111 -6.09 5.10 -16.17
C GLN A 111 -6.06 6.02 -14.95
N LYS A 112 -4.98 6.02 -14.18
CA LYS A 112 -4.84 6.84 -12.95
C LYS A 112 -6.04 6.72 -12.02
N LEU A 113 -6.45 5.50 -11.71
CA LEU A 113 -7.55 5.19 -10.80
C LEU A 113 -7.01 4.77 -9.44
N SER A 114 -7.63 5.28 -8.37
CA SER A 114 -7.40 4.70 -7.05
C SER A 114 -8.23 3.45 -6.86
N ARG A 115 -7.66 2.47 -6.16
CA ARG A 115 -8.30 1.18 -5.91
C ARG A 115 -8.11 0.75 -4.46
N VAL A 116 -9.08 0.05 -3.90
CA VAL A 116 -8.86 -0.81 -2.74
C VAL A 116 -8.58 -2.21 -3.24
N LEU A 117 -7.49 -2.80 -2.76
CA LEU A 117 -6.99 -4.09 -3.23
C LEU A 117 -6.83 -5.05 -2.06
N GLU A 118 -7.14 -6.32 -2.29
CA GLU A 118 -6.78 -7.42 -1.39
C GLU A 118 -5.97 -8.45 -2.18
N TYR A 119 -4.76 -8.77 -1.69
CA TYR A 119 -3.89 -9.78 -2.27
C TYR A 119 -3.73 -10.98 -1.34
N LYS A 120 -3.88 -12.17 -1.90
CA LYS A 120 -3.35 -13.40 -1.30
C LYS A 120 -1.87 -13.51 -1.66
N VAL A 121 -1.01 -13.52 -0.65
CA VAL A 121 0.45 -13.52 -0.81
C VAL A 121 1.01 -14.91 -0.54
N ASP A 122 1.83 -15.41 -1.47
CA ASP A 122 2.68 -16.58 -1.28
C ASP A 122 4.13 -16.11 -1.23
N GLU A 123 4.68 -16.07 -0.02
CA GLU A 123 6.04 -15.57 0.22
C GLU A 123 7.11 -16.51 -0.34
N VAL A 124 6.81 -17.81 -0.47
CA VAL A 124 7.75 -18.83 -0.98
C VAL A 124 7.80 -18.78 -2.50
N ALA A 125 6.64 -18.78 -3.14
CA ALA A 125 6.54 -18.68 -4.60
C ALA A 125 6.76 -17.25 -5.12
N LYS A 126 6.80 -16.24 -4.24
CA LYS A 126 6.86 -14.81 -4.57
C LYS A 126 5.75 -14.42 -5.54
N THR A 127 4.51 -14.79 -5.20
CA THR A 127 3.32 -14.43 -5.96
C THR A 127 2.32 -13.67 -5.10
N ALA A 128 1.67 -12.68 -5.71
CA ALA A 128 0.60 -11.88 -5.12
C ALA A 128 -0.63 -11.99 -6.03
N THR A 129 -1.60 -12.81 -5.63
CA THR A 129 -2.84 -13.02 -6.39
C THR A 129 -3.88 -12.01 -5.95
N LEU A 130 -4.39 -11.20 -6.89
CA LEU A 130 -5.48 -10.28 -6.63
C LEU A 130 -6.77 -11.07 -6.38
N VAL A 131 -7.33 -10.95 -5.16
CA VAL A 131 -8.57 -11.65 -4.78
C VAL A 131 -9.77 -10.69 -4.66
N PHE A 132 -9.48 -9.40 -4.49
CA PHE A 132 -10.50 -8.36 -4.51
C PHE A 132 -9.92 -7.06 -5.04
N SER A 133 -10.71 -6.34 -5.85
CA SER A 133 -10.42 -4.99 -6.32
C SER A 133 -11.69 -4.17 -6.43
N LYS A 134 -11.68 -2.98 -5.82
CA LYS A 134 -12.71 -1.96 -6.08
C LYS A 134 -12.05 -0.71 -6.61
N GLU A 135 -12.40 -0.34 -7.83
CA GLU A 135 -11.94 0.89 -8.49
C GLU A 135 -12.85 2.08 -8.17
N PHE A 136 -12.25 3.27 -8.12
CA PHE A 136 -12.94 4.54 -7.87
C PHE A 136 -12.73 5.51 -9.04
N PRO A 137 -13.49 5.38 -10.12
CA PRO A 137 -13.24 6.15 -11.35
C PRO A 137 -13.46 7.66 -11.19
N THR A 138 -14.21 8.09 -10.17
CA THR A 138 -14.50 9.51 -9.93
C THR A 138 -13.56 10.12 -8.88
N TYR A 139 -12.90 9.31 -8.06
CA TYR A 139 -12.09 9.77 -6.93
C TYR A 139 -10.69 9.19 -7.03
N GLN A 140 -9.73 10.08 -7.25
CA GLN A 140 -8.33 9.71 -7.22
C GLN A 140 -7.66 10.31 -5.98
N ALA A 141 -7.16 9.48 -5.10
CA ALA A 141 -6.32 9.93 -4.00
C ALA A 141 -4.92 10.26 -4.50
N TYR A 142 -4.65 11.51 -4.79
CA TYR A 142 -3.30 11.95 -5.21
C TYR A 142 -2.28 11.82 -4.07
N VAL A 143 -2.71 12.08 -2.85
CA VAL A 143 -1.92 11.96 -1.63
C VAL A 143 -2.78 11.41 -0.50
N ALA A 144 -2.14 10.72 0.43
CA ALA A 144 -2.79 10.09 1.58
C ALA A 144 -3.93 9.11 1.17
N GLY A 145 -4.69 8.69 2.14
CA GLY A 145 -5.82 7.79 1.99
C GLY A 145 -5.73 6.62 2.95
N ASN A 146 -6.84 5.94 3.11
CA ASN A 146 -6.95 4.78 3.98
C ASN A 146 -7.96 3.77 3.42
N ALA A 147 -7.75 2.50 3.73
CA ALA A 147 -8.73 1.44 3.55
C ALA A 147 -8.73 0.57 4.80
N TYR A 148 -9.91 0.20 5.28
CA TYR A 148 -10.05 -0.61 6.49
C TYR A 148 -11.20 -1.59 6.35
N ARG A 149 -10.93 -2.90 6.57
CA ARG A 149 -11.95 -3.95 6.63
C ARG A 149 -12.57 -3.97 8.02
N GLN A 150 -13.89 -3.87 8.08
CA GLN A 150 -14.66 -3.93 9.32
C GLN A 150 -15.00 -5.38 9.69
N ASP A 151 -15.37 -5.61 10.96
CA ASP A 151 -15.74 -6.94 11.47
C ASP A 151 -17.00 -7.52 10.78
N ASN A 152 -17.86 -6.66 10.22
CA ASN A 152 -19.04 -7.08 9.44
C ASN A 152 -18.71 -7.49 8.01
N GLY A 153 -17.46 -7.42 7.59
CA GLY A 153 -17.00 -7.73 6.23
C GLY A 153 -16.99 -6.55 5.27
N ASN A 154 -17.63 -5.43 5.61
CA ASN A 154 -17.57 -4.21 4.79
C ASN A 154 -16.19 -3.58 4.84
N THR A 155 -15.89 -2.77 3.84
CA THR A 155 -14.64 -1.99 3.78
C THR A 155 -14.96 -0.50 3.72
N ILE A 156 -14.26 0.31 4.54
CA ILE A 156 -14.28 1.76 4.46
C ILE A 156 -13.02 2.20 3.71
N ALA A 157 -13.18 3.01 2.67
CA ALA A 157 -12.09 3.70 1.98
C ALA A 157 -12.23 5.21 2.15
N ALA A 158 -11.11 5.87 2.48
CA ALA A 158 -11.02 7.32 2.62
C ALA A 158 -9.98 7.88 1.65
N PHE A 159 -10.38 8.88 0.87
CA PHE A 159 -9.55 9.52 -0.16
C PHE A 159 -9.09 10.89 0.34
N GLY A 160 -7.93 10.92 1.01
CA GLY A 160 -7.48 12.04 1.81
C GLY A 160 -7.55 13.41 1.12
N SER A 161 -7.02 13.53 -0.10
CA SER A 161 -7.03 14.81 -0.83
C SER A 161 -8.36 15.18 -1.47
N GLN A 162 -9.35 14.26 -1.47
CA GLN A 162 -10.64 14.46 -2.14
C GLN A 162 -11.80 14.73 -1.17
N GLY A 163 -11.57 14.60 0.14
CA GLY A 163 -12.63 14.74 1.15
C GLY A 163 -13.79 13.77 0.95
N TYR A 164 -13.49 12.57 0.45
CA TYR A 164 -14.47 11.53 0.16
C TYR A 164 -14.19 10.27 0.97
N VAL A 165 -15.25 9.68 1.50
CA VAL A 165 -15.22 8.38 2.21
C VAL A 165 -16.37 7.53 1.67
N GLU A 166 -16.10 6.26 1.44
CA GLU A 166 -17.11 5.28 1.05
C GLU A 166 -16.95 4.00 1.88
N GLU A 167 -18.08 3.52 2.41
CA GLU A 167 -18.22 2.16 2.89
C GLU A 167 -18.87 1.31 1.80
N PHE A 168 -18.35 0.13 1.55
CA PHE A 168 -18.87 -0.82 0.57
C PHE A 168 -18.80 -2.25 1.12
N ASP A 169 -19.68 -3.11 0.61
CA ASP A 169 -19.75 -4.52 0.99
C ASP A 169 -18.64 -5.37 0.35
N ASP A 170 -18.65 -6.67 0.61
CA ASP A 170 -17.70 -7.65 0.10
C ASP A 170 -17.76 -7.85 -1.43
N GLN A 171 -18.86 -7.39 -2.07
CA GLN A 171 -19.00 -7.37 -3.53
C GLN A 171 -18.58 -6.04 -4.14
N GLY A 172 -18.22 -5.06 -3.31
CA GLY A 172 -17.87 -3.71 -3.73
C GLY A 172 -19.04 -2.77 -3.95
N TRP A 173 -20.28 -3.14 -3.53
CA TRP A 173 -21.42 -2.25 -3.64
C TRP A 173 -21.41 -1.19 -2.54
N PRO A 174 -21.62 0.10 -2.87
CA PRO A 174 -21.67 1.16 -1.88
C PRO A 174 -22.78 0.95 -0.86
N VAL A 175 -22.45 1.05 0.43
CA VAL A 175 -23.38 1.02 1.58
C VAL A 175 -23.60 2.41 2.11
N LEU A 176 -22.53 3.20 2.23
CA LEU A 176 -22.56 4.58 2.70
C LEU A 176 -21.50 5.39 1.97
N SER A 177 -21.82 6.62 1.61
CA SER A 177 -20.80 7.56 1.14
C SER A 177 -20.93 8.91 1.83
N TYR A 178 -19.80 9.53 2.10
CA TYR A 178 -19.69 10.88 2.65
C TYR A 178 -18.77 11.71 1.77
N ARG A 179 -19.18 12.96 1.52
CA ARG A 179 -18.36 13.95 0.81
C ARG A 179 -18.34 15.25 1.61
N GLN A 180 -17.15 15.76 1.80
CA GLN A 180 -16.99 17.10 2.34
C GLN A 180 -17.41 18.11 1.25
N GLY A 181 -18.36 19.01 1.58
CA GLY A 181 -18.85 20.09 0.70
C GLY A 181 -17.93 21.29 0.68
#